data_87dfa8af5694de323a9854c7e5b42ec4
#
_entry.id   87dfa8af5694de323a9854c7e5b42ec4
#
_cell.length_a   1.000
_cell.length_b   1.000
_cell.length_c   1.000
_cell.angle_alpha   90.00
_cell.angle_beta   90.00
_cell.angle_gamma   90.00
#
_symmetry.space_group_name_H-M   'P 1'
#
loop_
_entity.id
_entity.type
_entity.pdbx_description
1 polymer ?
#
loop_
_entity_poly.entity_id
_entity_poly.type
_entity_poly.pdbx_seq_one_letter_code
_entity_poly.pdbx_strand_id
1 'polypeptide(L)'
;MMILLRLSLFFLPLMALPTAQAADVVFNISGAIKKASCNVTSDNNQKVDLGMYSTNFLDGVGKTTPLKPFEITLDNCTMNDSGVQVTFEGEVNSQNTQLVAVQSSGAKNVGIALYDSDKKTIIPVNSSASGKSVAINQTTTLTFYAAYMSTGEVTDGSANADISFTIVYN
;
A
#
# COMPACT_ATOMS: atom_id res chain seq x y z
N MET A 1 74.78 -51.30 -62.50
CA MET A 1 73.47 -51.74 -61.98
C MET A 1 73.16 -50.81 -60.84
N MET A 2 72.48 -49.66 -61.14
CA MET A 2 72.26 -48.56 -60.24
C MET A 2 70.77 -48.48 -59.98
N ILE A 3 70.38 -48.64 -58.72
CA ILE A 3 69.01 -48.58 -58.24
C ILE A 3 68.73 -47.13 -57.85
N LEU A 4 67.83 -46.49 -58.62
CA LEU A 4 67.35 -45.11 -58.34
C LEU A 4 66.22 -45.14 -57.29
N LEU A 5 66.53 -44.63 -56.14
CA LEU A 5 65.58 -44.47 -55.04
C LEU A 5 64.80 -43.15 -55.28
N ARG A 6 63.52 -43.25 -55.64
CA ARG A 6 62.65 -42.08 -55.77
C ARG A 6 62.09 -41.70 -54.38
N LEU A 7 62.52 -40.58 -53.86
CA LEU A 7 62.02 -39.95 -52.65
C LEU A 7 60.77 -39.17 -53.03
N SER A 8 59.58 -39.72 -52.66
CA SER A 8 58.30 -39.04 -52.84
C SER A 8 58.07 -38.12 -51.69
N LEU A 9 58.13 -36.79 -51.97
CA LEU A 9 57.82 -35.75 -50.97
C LEU A 9 56.33 -35.58 -50.84
N PHE A 10 55.77 -36.06 -49.74
CA PHE A 10 54.33 -35.91 -49.38
C PHE A 10 54.11 -34.49 -48.89
N PHE A 11 53.47 -33.67 -49.72
CA PHE A 11 53.03 -32.30 -49.36
C PHE A 11 51.70 -32.41 -48.54
N LEU A 12 51.79 -32.23 -47.23
CA LEU A 12 50.63 -32.21 -46.38
C LEU A 12 49.98 -30.79 -46.39
N PRO A 13 48.74 -30.59 -46.84
CA PRO A 13 48.17 -29.28 -46.82
C PRO A 13 47.86 -28.89 -45.36
N LEU A 14 48.42 -27.81 -44.88
CA LEU A 14 48.16 -27.19 -43.60
C LEU A 14 46.79 -26.55 -43.69
N MET A 15 45.76 -27.22 -43.14
CA MET A 15 44.41 -26.66 -42.99
C MET A 15 44.46 -25.53 -41.94
N ALA A 16 44.37 -24.28 -42.40
CA ALA A 16 44.14 -23.12 -41.55
C ALA A 16 42.73 -23.20 -40.98
N LEU A 17 42.61 -23.50 -39.69
CA LEU A 17 41.34 -23.44 -38.95
C LEU A 17 40.95 -21.96 -38.77
N PRO A 18 39.75 -21.52 -39.16
CA PRO A 18 39.29 -20.18 -38.84
C PRO A 18 39.14 -20.03 -37.33
N THR A 19 39.85 -19.06 -36.75
CA THR A 19 39.64 -18.66 -35.37
C THR A 19 38.30 -17.96 -35.28
N ALA A 20 37.28 -18.59 -34.65
CA ALA A 20 36.04 -17.94 -34.30
C ALA A 20 36.34 -16.85 -33.26
N GLN A 21 36.26 -15.59 -33.65
CA GLN A 21 36.27 -14.47 -32.73
C GLN A 21 34.88 -14.43 -32.08
N ALA A 22 34.80 -14.76 -30.77
CA ALA A 22 33.65 -14.46 -29.98
C ALA A 22 33.53 -12.94 -29.84
N ALA A 23 32.48 -12.35 -30.36
CA ALA A 23 32.19 -10.96 -30.13
C ALA A 23 31.77 -10.81 -28.67
N ASP A 24 32.59 -10.16 -27.85
CA ASP A 24 32.20 -9.79 -26.47
C ASP A 24 31.13 -8.71 -26.57
N VAL A 25 29.91 -9.05 -26.19
CA VAL A 25 28.81 -8.09 -26.10
C VAL A 25 28.86 -7.44 -24.72
N VAL A 26 29.14 -6.15 -24.67
CA VAL A 26 29.13 -5.37 -23.43
C VAL A 26 27.72 -4.84 -23.20
N PHE A 27 27.08 -5.29 -22.12
CA PHE A 27 25.79 -4.73 -21.65
C PHE A 27 26.07 -3.62 -20.65
N ASN A 28 25.71 -2.39 -20.99
CA ASN A 28 25.71 -1.28 -20.04
C ASN A 28 24.40 -1.30 -19.27
N ILE A 29 24.43 -1.71 -18.02
CA ILE A 29 23.29 -1.70 -17.11
C ILE A 29 23.45 -0.50 -16.19
N SER A 30 22.54 0.47 -16.31
CA SER A 30 22.49 1.64 -15.43
C SER A 30 21.13 1.72 -14.77
N GLY A 31 21.11 2.10 -13.51
CA GLY A 31 19.89 2.26 -12.72
C GLY A 31 20.13 3.18 -11.53
N ALA A 32 19.07 3.72 -10.97
CA ALA A 32 19.10 4.50 -9.75
C ALA A 32 18.08 3.92 -8.76
N ILE A 33 18.50 3.74 -7.51
CA ILE A 33 17.62 3.36 -6.42
C ILE A 33 17.31 4.64 -5.64
N LYS A 34 16.02 4.98 -5.56
CA LYS A 34 15.54 6.11 -4.77
C LYS A 34 14.60 5.58 -3.68
N LYS A 35 14.70 6.15 -2.49
CA LYS A 35 13.76 5.89 -1.41
C LYS A 35 12.48 6.68 -1.69
N ALA A 36 11.34 5.99 -1.88
CA ALA A 36 10.03 6.62 -1.86
C ALA A 36 9.69 6.98 -0.42
N SER A 37 9.38 8.23 -0.14
CA SER A 37 8.96 8.67 1.19
C SER A 37 8.24 10.01 1.11
N CYS A 38 7.31 10.21 2.04
CA CYS A 38 6.74 11.50 2.39
C CYS A 38 6.95 11.73 3.88
N ASN A 39 6.97 12.98 4.30
CA ASN A 39 6.88 13.33 5.71
C ASN A 39 5.41 13.41 6.11
N VAL A 40 5.02 12.71 7.17
CA VAL A 40 3.68 12.88 7.75
C VAL A 40 3.72 14.10 8.66
N THR A 41 2.89 15.09 8.37
CA THR A 41 2.82 16.36 9.13
C THR A 41 1.53 16.53 9.91
N SER A 42 0.57 15.58 9.77
CA SER A 42 -0.59 15.53 10.66
C SER A 42 -0.16 15.20 12.09
N ASP A 43 -0.94 15.68 13.06
CA ASP A 43 -0.69 15.41 14.48
C ASP A 43 -0.65 13.92 14.78
N ASN A 44 0.37 13.48 15.52
CA ASN A 44 0.53 12.08 15.93
C ASN A 44 -0.58 11.57 16.85
N ASN A 45 -1.41 12.47 17.40
CA ASN A 45 -2.51 12.20 18.32
C ASN A 45 -3.79 12.92 17.85
N GLN A 46 -4.17 12.74 16.59
CA GLN A 46 -5.37 13.37 16.05
C GLN A 46 -6.63 12.77 16.71
N LYS A 47 -7.45 13.62 17.30
CA LYS A 47 -8.78 13.23 17.79
C LYS A 47 -9.82 13.43 16.71
N VAL A 48 -10.51 12.34 16.35
CA VAL A 48 -11.67 12.38 15.45
C VAL A 48 -12.91 12.25 16.31
N ASP A 49 -13.62 13.37 16.52
CA ASP A 49 -14.88 13.37 17.27
C ASP A 49 -16.04 12.94 16.36
N LEU A 50 -16.50 11.72 16.55
CA LEU A 50 -17.67 11.19 15.83
C LEU A 50 -18.99 11.77 16.31
N GLY A 51 -19.01 12.38 17.48
CA GLY A 51 -20.21 12.96 18.11
C GLY A 51 -21.01 11.94 18.94
N MET A 52 -22.08 12.45 19.53
CA MET A 52 -23.02 11.67 20.36
C MET A 52 -24.32 11.47 19.59
N TYR A 53 -24.77 10.24 19.50
CA TYR A 53 -26.00 9.87 18.80
C TYR A 53 -26.89 8.98 19.68
N SER A 54 -28.19 9.12 19.52
CA SER A 54 -29.15 8.16 20.08
C SER A 54 -29.05 6.81 19.37
N THR A 55 -29.29 5.71 20.09
CA THR A 55 -29.36 4.36 19.52
C THR A 55 -30.35 4.25 18.35
N ASN A 56 -31.39 5.11 18.32
CA ASN A 56 -32.37 5.18 17.23
C ASN A 56 -31.75 5.54 15.86
N PHE A 57 -30.59 6.19 15.82
CA PHE A 57 -29.84 6.41 14.57
C PHE A 57 -29.28 5.11 13.97
N LEU A 58 -29.06 4.13 14.84
CA LEU A 58 -28.43 2.85 14.51
C LEU A 58 -29.45 1.70 14.61
N ASP A 59 -30.74 2.01 14.45
CA ASP A 59 -31.83 1.04 14.46
C ASP A 59 -31.81 0.19 13.18
N GLY A 60 -31.19 -0.98 13.30
CA GLY A 60 -30.95 -1.96 12.23
C GLY A 60 -29.50 -2.13 11.84
N VAL A 61 -29.12 -3.37 11.55
CA VAL A 61 -27.76 -3.76 11.16
C VAL A 61 -27.30 -2.99 9.91
N GLY A 62 -26.09 -2.46 9.95
CA GLY A 62 -25.50 -1.69 8.84
C GLY A 62 -25.95 -0.22 8.78
N LYS A 63 -26.80 0.24 9.68
CA LYS A 63 -27.10 1.67 9.79
C LYS A 63 -25.90 2.44 10.31
N THR A 64 -25.68 3.66 9.77
CA THR A 64 -24.55 4.50 10.11
C THR A 64 -24.98 5.87 10.60
N THR A 65 -24.16 6.44 11.46
CA THR A 65 -24.26 7.87 11.80
C THR A 65 -23.73 8.74 10.64
N PRO A 66 -23.95 10.05 10.66
CA PRO A 66 -23.33 10.96 9.70
C PRO A 66 -21.81 10.81 9.68
N LEU A 67 -21.23 10.81 8.47
CA LEU A 67 -19.79 10.70 8.25
C LEU A 67 -19.05 11.93 8.80
N LYS A 68 -17.98 11.71 9.53
CA LYS A 68 -17.07 12.74 10.03
C LYS A 68 -15.75 12.67 9.26
N PRO A 69 -15.27 13.79 8.66
CA PRO A 69 -13.99 13.81 7.97
C PRO A 69 -12.84 13.78 8.95
N PHE A 70 -11.74 13.18 8.52
CA PHE A 70 -10.41 13.33 9.10
C PHE A 70 -9.35 13.32 8.01
N GLU A 71 -8.19 13.87 8.28
CA GLU A 71 -7.18 14.16 7.26
C GLU A 71 -5.80 13.66 7.66
N ILE A 72 -5.07 13.16 6.68
CA ILE A 72 -3.66 12.84 6.80
C ILE A 72 -2.91 13.76 5.84
N THR A 73 -2.02 14.58 6.38
CA THR A 73 -1.22 15.52 5.59
C THR A 73 0.17 14.97 5.37
N LEU A 74 0.57 14.91 4.11
CA LEU A 74 1.85 14.45 3.63
C LEU A 74 2.60 15.62 2.98
N ASP A 75 3.89 15.72 3.24
CA ASP A 75 4.74 16.76 2.67
C ASP A 75 6.07 16.18 2.16
N ASN A 76 6.74 16.94 1.28
CA ASN A 76 8.05 16.58 0.73
C ASN A 76 8.11 15.16 0.16
N CYS A 77 7.07 14.74 -0.55
CA CYS A 77 7.05 13.45 -1.23
C CYS A 77 8.10 13.41 -2.34
N THR A 78 8.87 12.33 -2.40
CA THR A 78 9.99 12.18 -3.37
C THR A 78 9.59 11.49 -4.66
N MET A 79 8.36 10.97 -4.75
CA MET A 79 7.82 10.29 -5.94
C MET A 79 6.38 10.74 -6.20
N ASN A 80 6.03 10.96 -7.48
CA ASN A 80 4.72 11.46 -7.89
C ASN A 80 3.81 10.40 -8.54
N ASP A 81 4.34 9.37 -9.17
CA ASP A 81 3.53 8.51 -10.03
C ASP A 81 3.12 7.16 -9.41
N SER A 82 3.80 6.75 -8.35
CA SER A 82 3.51 5.47 -7.71
C SER A 82 2.38 5.54 -6.68
N GLY A 83 2.03 6.74 -6.26
CA GLY A 83 1.00 6.94 -5.25
C GLY A 83 1.38 6.40 -3.87
N VAL A 84 0.52 6.66 -2.91
CA VAL A 84 0.60 6.10 -1.57
C VAL A 84 -0.67 5.34 -1.25
N GLN A 85 -0.55 4.29 -0.47
CA GLN A 85 -1.68 3.59 0.13
C GLN A 85 -1.63 3.79 1.65
N VAL A 86 -2.78 4.04 2.25
CA VAL A 86 -2.91 4.16 3.70
C VAL A 86 -3.59 2.92 4.22
N THR A 87 -2.95 2.24 5.15
CA THR A 87 -3.54 1.12 5.89
C THR A 87 -3.90 1.61 7.28
N PHE A 88 -5.17 1.45 7.67
CA PHE A 88 -5.62 1.75 9.03
C PHE A 88 -5.59 0.48 9.86
N GLU A 89 -4.92 0.54 11.00
CA GLU A 89 -4.70 -0.58 11.90
C GLU A 89 -5.45 -0.38 13.21
N GLY A 90 -6.14 -1.41 13.68
CA GLY A 90 -6.93 -1.37 14.90
C GLY A 90 -7.48 -2.72 15.28
N GLU A 91 -8.18 -2.78 16.41
CA GLU A 91 -8.86 -3.98 16.86
C GLU A 91 -10.05 -4.27 15.92
N VAL A 92 -10.18 -5.50 15.48
CA VAL A 92 -11.24 -5.92 14.55
C VAL A 92 -12.54 -6.17 15.31
N ASN A 93 -13.66 -5.60 14.84
CA ASN A 93 -14.97 -5.89 15.40
C ASN A 93 -15.37 -7.35 15.16
N SER A 94 -15.77 -8.05 16.22
CA SER A 94 -16.05 -9.49 16.16
C SER A 94 -17.28 -9.87 15.33
N GLN A 95 -18.22 -8.94 15.16
CA GLN A 95 -19.47 -9.16 14.43
C GLN A 95 -19.39 -8.71 12.97
N ASN A 96 -18.53 -7.74 12.67
CA ASN A 96 -18.24 -7.29 11.31
C ASN A 96 -16.76 -6.96 11.18
N THR A 97 -16.02 -7.83 10.54
CA THR A 97 -14.55 -7.75 10.40
C THR A 97 -14.06 -6.59 9.53
N GLN A 98 -14.93 -5.85 8.88
CA GLN A 98 -14.56 -4.63 8.17
C GLN A 98 -14.44 -3.41 9.10
N LEU A 99 -15.01 -3.50 10.31
CA LEU A 99 -15.09 -2.38 11.24
C LEU A 99 -14.00 -2.46 12.30
N VAL A 100 -13.63 -1.29 12.82
CA VAL A 100 -12.82 -1.19 14.03
C VAL A 100 -13.73 -1.45 15.24
N ALA A 101 -13.25 -2.27 16.17
CA ALA A 101 -13.94 -2.51 17.43
C ALA A 101 -13.91 -1.25 18.32
N VAL A 102 -14.99 -0.97 19.00
CA VAL A 102 -15.00 -0.02 20.11
C VAL A 102 -14.52 -0.72 21.38
N GLN A 103 -14.06 0.06 22.35
CA GLN A 103 -13.58 -0.45 23.65
C GLN A 103 -14.60 -1.37 24.31
N SER A 104 -14.14 -2.50 24.83
CA SER A 104 -15.01 -3.57 25.35
C SER A 104 -15.89 -3.18 26.51
N SER A 105 -15.54 -2.12 27.26
CA SER A 105 -16.32 -1.56 28.37
C SER A 105 -17.44 -0.61 27.93
N GLY A 106 -17.52 -0.29 26.63
CA GLY A 106 -18.46 0.67 26.06
C GLY A 106 -19.73 0.05 25.48
N ALA A 107 -20.31 0.77 24.52
CA ALA A 107 -21.49 0.36 23.76
C ALA A 107 -21.28 -1.01 23.08
N LYS A 108 -22.36 -1.78 22.93
CA LYS A 108 -22.32 -3.09 22.28
C LYS A 108 -23.00 -3.02 20.91
N ASN A 109 -22.67 -3.98 20.06
CA ASN A 109 -23.23 -4.13 18.72
C ASN A 109 -23.05 -2.89 17.83
N VAL A 110 -21.91 -2.22 18.00
CA VAL A 110 -21.47 -1.08 17.20
C VAL A 110 -19.98 -1.21 16.90
N GLY A 111 -19.57 -0.70 15.75
CA GLY A 111 -18.17 -0.57 15.36
C GLY A 111 -17.95 0.76 14.65
N ILE A 112 -16.70 1.10 14.34
CA ILE A 112 -16.34 2.28 13.55
C ILE A 112 -16.04 1.84 12.14
N ALA A 113 -16.80 2.34 11.18
CA ALA A 113 -16.57 2.19 9.75
C ALA A 113 -15.67 3.32 9.26
N LEU A 114 -14.61 2.97 8.54
CA LEU A 114 -13.73 3.91 7.85
C LEU A 114 -14.10 3.94 6.36
N TYR A 115 -14.14 5.14 5.80
CA TYR A 115 -14.51 5.34 4.40
C TYR A 115 -13.44 6.10 3.66
N ASP A 116 -13.30 5.77 2.39
CA ASP A 116 -12.47 6.50 1.46
C ASP A 116 -13.06 7.90 1.16
N SER A 117 -12.31 8.72 0.46
CA SER A 117 -12.66 10.07 0.04
C SER A 117 -13.96 10.15 -0.76
N ASP A 118 -14.41 9.07 -1.37
CA ASP A 118 -15.69 8.97 -2.11
C ASP A 118 -16.92 8.88 -1.18
N LYS A 119 -16.72 8.73 0.13
CA LYS A 119 -17.76 8.58 1.17
C LYS A 119 -18.64 7.33 1.00
N LYS A 120 -18.22 6.38 0.23
CA LYS A 120 -18.98 5.17 -0.12
C LYS A 120 -18.21 3.90 0.11
N THR A 121 -16.94 3.89 -0.30
CA THR A 121 -16.08 2.71 -0.18
C THR A 121 -15.60 2.54 1.25
N ILE A 122 -16.01 1.46 1.90
CA ILE A 122 -15.48 1.10 3.22
C ILE A 122 -14.05 0.61 3.04
N ILE A 123 -13.18 1.12 3.89
CA ILE A 123 -11.81 0.64 4.05
C ILE A 123 -11.83 -0.34 5.22
N PRO A 124 -11.72 -1.65 4.97
CA PRO A 124 -11.71 -2.61 6.07
C PRO A 124 -10.50 -2.36 6.99
N VAL A 125 -10.70 -2.48 8.28
CA VAL A 125 -9.60 -2.37 9.25
C VAL A 125 -8.50 -3.39 8.92
N ASN A 126 -7.24 -3.00 9.11
CA ASN A 126 -6.05 -3.78 8.74
C ASN A 126 -5.93 -4.07 7.23
N SER A 127 -6.58 -3.24 6.40
CA SER A 127 -6.49 -3.30 4.95
C SER A 127 -6.12 -1.93 4.38
N SER A 128 -5.49 -1.92 3.20
CA SER A 128 -5.09 -0.68 2.54
C SER A 128 -6.27 -0.02 1.84
N ALA A 129 -6.36 1.30 1.97
CA ALA A 129 -7.20 2.15 1.13
C ALA A 129 -6.77 2.11 -0.33
N SER A 130 -7.61 2.59 -1.23
CA SER A 130 -7.23 2.80 -2.63
C SER A 130 -6.00 3.71 -2.74
N GLY A 131 -5.16 3.46 -3.74
CA GLY A 131 -3.97 4.29 -4.00
C GLY A 131 -4.34 5.77 -4.19
N LYS A 132 -3.55 6.65 -3.58
CA LYS A 132 -3.71 8.11 -3.64
C LYS A 132 -2.50 8.73 -4.31
N SER A 133 -2.73 9.60 -5.27
CA SER A 133 -1.66 10.39 -5.88
C SER A 133 -1.13 11.43 -4.89
N VAL A 134 0.18 11.60 -4.87
CA VAL A 134 0.87 12.64 -4.09
C VAL A 134 1.71 13.50 -5.02
N ALA A 135 1.85 14.78 -4.71
CA ALA A 135 2.65 15.69 -5.51
C ALA A 135 4.08 15.79 -4.97
N ILE A 136 5.08 15.77 -5.88
CA ILE A 136 6.50 15.92 -5.50
C ILE A 136 6.72 17.31 -4.88
N ASN A 137 7.42 17.34 -3.74
CA ASN A 137 7.82 18.56 -3.03
C ASN A 137 6.65 19.51 -2.75
N GLN A 138 5.44 18.97 -2.63
CA GLN A 138 4.24 19.73 -2.27
C GLN A 138 3.51 19.02 -1.14
N THR A 139 2.71 19.78 -0.41
CA THR A 139 1.82 19.26 0.61
C THR A 139 0.60 18.61 -0.06
N THR A 140 0.30 17.39 0.32
CA THR A 140 -0.89 16.65 -0.13
C THR A 140 -1.72 16.26 1.09
N THR A 141 -3.00 16.62 1.09
CA THR A 141 -3.95 16.23 2.14
C THR A 141 -4.82 15.09 1.64
N LEU A 142 -4.80 13.99 2.37
CA LEU A 142 -5.64 12.82 2.13
C LEU A 142 -6.83 12.88 3.08
N THR A 143 -8.04 12.98 2.55
CA THR A 143 -9.27 13.04 3.33
C THR A 143 -9.95 11.69 3.37
N PHE A 144 -10.29 11.24 4.57
CA PHE A 144 -11.05 10.04 4.86
C PHE A 144 -12.24 10.38 5.74
N TYR A 145 -13.11 9.42 5.95
CA TYR A 145 -14.29 9.61 6.79
C TYR A 145 -14.46 8.44 7.75
N ALA A 146 -15.07 8.74 8.90
CA ALA A 146 -15.42 7.73 9.89
C ALA A 146 -16.87 7.92 10.37
N ALA A 147 -17.50 6.83 10.73
CA ALA A 147 -18.85 6.83 11.32
C ALA A 147 -19.03 5.60 12.21
N TYR A 148 -19.94 5.68 13.17
CA TYR A 148 -20.44 4.48 13.83
C TYR A 148 -21.32 3.69 12.88
N MET A 149 -21.21 2.36 12.94
CA MET A 149 -22.07 1.43 12.22
C MET A 149 -22.60 0.36 13.16
N SER A 150 -23.88 0.13 13.12
CA SER A 150 -24.51 -0.94 13.91
C SER A 150 -24.18 -2.33 13.36
N THR A 151 -23.93 -3.26 14.26
CA THR A 151 -23.74 -4.68 13.95
C THR A 151 -24.84 -5.56 14.55
N GLY A 152 -25.75 -4.95 15.28
CA GLY A 152 -26.89 -5.57 15.96
C GLY A 152 -27.73 -4.52 16.70
N GLU A 153 -28.49 -4.92 17.69
CA GLU A 153 -29.18 -3.99 18.58
C GLU A 153 -28.16 -3.25 19.45
N VAL A 154 -27.99 -1.95 19.18
CA VAL A 154 -26.96 -1.11 19.81
C VAL A 154 -27.41 -0.74 21.23
N THR A 155 -26.49 -0.94 22.19
CA THR A 155 -26.69 -0.45 23.57
C THR A 155 -26.03 0.91 23.75
N ASP A 156 -26.49 1.68 24.71
CA ASP A 156 -25.85 2.90 25.16
C ASP A 156 -24.47 2.62 25.79
N GLY A 157 -23.58 3.60 25.73
CA GLY A 157 -22.24 3.52 26.28
C GLY A 157 -21.24 4.36 25.48
N SER A 158 -20.01 4.41 25.97
CA SER A 158 -18.90 5.01 25.21
C SER A 158 -18.56 4.17 23.99
N ALA A 159 -18.18 4.82 22.89
CA ALA A 159 -17.83 4.13 21.65
C ALA A 159 -16.48 4.64 21.11
N ASN A 160 -15.45 4.58 21.97
CA ASN A 160 -14.09 4.99 21.63
C ASN A 160 -13.29 3.84 21.02
N ALA A 161 -12.35 4.17 20.17
CA ALA A 161 -11.37 3.23 19.63
C ALA A 161 -10.05 3.96 19.38
N ASP A 162 -8.96 3.22 19.43
CA ASP A 162 -7.65 3.67 19.03
C ASP A 162 -7.31 3.06 17.66
N ILE A 163 -6.93 3.91 16.71
CA ILE A 163 -6.59 3.52 15.34
C ILE A 163 -5.24 4.14 15.00
N SER A 164 -4.33 3.34 14.51
CA SER A 164 -3.10 3.82 13.89
C SER A 164 -3.17 3.71 12.37
N PHE A 165 -2.24 4.34 11.67
CA PHE A 165 -2.14 4.18 10.23
C PHE A 165 -0.68 4.00 9.79
N THR A 166 -0.52 3.26 8.70
CA THR A 166 0.76 3.07 8.01
C THR A 166 0.63 3.53 6.57
N ILE A 167 1.67 4.19 6.04
CA ILE A 167 1.73 4.60 4.64
C ILE A 167 2.66 3.67 3.90
N VAL A 168 2.13 3.06 2.85
CA VAL A 168 2.87 2.21 1.91
C VAL A 168 3.08 2.98 0.61
N TYR A 169 4.30 2.98 0.12
CA TYR A 169 4.72 3.63 -1.13
C TYR A 169 4.82 2.57 -2.23
N ASN A 170 4.16 2.78 -3.37
CA ASN A 170 4.17 1.87 -4.53
C ASN A 170 5.23 2.27 -5.56
#